data_bb633209767f3e12ab041f4b9f496d06
#
_entry.id   bb633209767f3e12ab041f4b9f496d06
#
_cell.length_a   1.000
_cell.length_b   1.000
_cell.length_c   1.000
_cell.angle_alpha   90.00
_cell.angle_beta   90.00
_cell.angle_gamma   90.00
#
_symmetry.space_group_name_H-M   'P 1'
#
loop_
_entity.id
_entity.type
_entity.pdbx_description
1 polymer ?
#
loop_
_entity_poly.entity_id
_entity_poly.type
_entity_poly.pdbx_seq_one_letter_code
_entity_poly.pdbx_strand_id
1 'polypeptide(L)'
;EMTETANILHNATDRSLVILDEIGRGTSTLDGLSLAWAITEALATRGCRTLFATHYHEITDLGERIAGIGNRHVAVQEWDDRIVFLHRIKPGSTNRSYGVHVGRLAGLPESVIERAKCVLDSLEVHHSTDDVPAVATARDEQMNLFTQYVEHPAMQRLRDMDIERMSPMEAFDAIRALRDSLDEH
;
A
#
# COMPACT_ATOMS: atom_id res chain seq x y z
N GLU A 1 13.26 -12.41 13.11
CA GLU A 1 13.25 -11.51 11.95
C GLU A 1 13.56 -10.06 12.35
N MET A 2 12.73 -9.36 13.16
CA MET A 2 12.99 -7.96 13.57
C MET A 2 14.28 -7.78 14.37
N THR A 3 14.65 -8.73 15.24
CA THR A 3 15.93 -8.71 15.97
C THR A 3 17.14 -8.81 15.02
N GLU A 4 17.04 -9.63 14.00
CA GLU A 4 18.09 -9.76 12.97
C GLU A 4 18.19 -8.51 12.13
N THR A 5 17.05 -7.95 11.72
CA THR A 5 17.00 -6.67 10.97
C THR A 5 17.59 -5.52 11.79
N ALA A 6 17.28 -5.45 13.09
CA ALA A 6 17.88 -4.48 14.00
C ALA A 6 19.41 -4.63 14.06
N ASN A 7 19.89 -5.88 14.19
CA ASN A 7 21.33 -6.16 14.18
C ASN A 7 22.01 -5.75 12.86
N ILE A 8 21.36 -6.01 11.72
CA ILE A 8 21.85 -5.55 10.40
C ILE A 8 21.92 -4.02 10.38
N LEU A 9 20.85 -3.34 10.77
CA LEU A 9 20.80 -1.87 10.76
C LEU A 9 21.82 -1.24 11.70
N HIS A 10 22.21 -1.88 12.79
CA HIS A 10 23.24 -1.36 13.66
C HIS A 10 24.67 -1.59 13.15
N ASN A 11 24.92 -2.70 12.48
CA ASN A 11 26.26 -3.17 12.17
C ASN A 11 26.65 -3.13 10.69
N ALA A 12 25.68 -3.00 9.75
CA ALA A 12 25.98 -2.95 8.33
C ALA A 12 26.81 -1.68 7.99
N THR A 13 27.73 -1.83 7.06
CA THR A 13 28.60 -0.76 6.54
C THR A 13 28.44 -0.69 5.01
N ASP A 14 29.05 0.28 4.38
CA ASP A 14 29.14 0.43 2.91
C ASP A 14 29.75 -0.81 2.21
N ARG A 15 30.48 -1.65 2.95
CA ARG A 15 31.10 -2.90 2.48
C ARG A 15 30.25 -4.14 2.71
N SER A 16 29.10 -4.01 3.36
CA SER A 16 28.18 -5.12 3.64
C SER A 16 27.36 -5.48 2.41
N LEU A 17 27.03 -6.78 2.30
CA LEU A 17 25.96 -7.27 1.45
C LEU A 17 24.81 -7.71 2.36
N VAL A 18 23.66 -7.09 2.20
CA VAL A 18 22.45 -7.38 2.96
C VAL A 18 21.46 -8.10 2.05
N ILE A 19 20.88 -9.17 2.55
CA ILE A 19 19.80 -9.90 1.86
C ILE A 19 18.60 -9.89 2.78
N LEU A 20 17.49 -9.28 2.33
CA LEU A 20 16.22 -9.24 3.01
C LEU A 20 15.19 -10.01 2.19
N ASP A 21 14.43 -10.87 2.86
CA ASP A 21 13.39 -11.67 2.23
C ASP A 21 12.08 -11.47 2.98
N GLU A 22 11.15 -10.74 2.36
CA GLU A 22 9.78 -10.49 2.80
C GLU A 22 9.66 -9.96 4.26
N ILE A 23 10.47 -8.99 4.60
CA ILE A 23 10.42 -8.30 5.91
C ILE A 23 9.04 -7.68 6.13
N GLY A 24 8.51 -7.80 7.35
CA GLY A 24 7.23 -7.22 7.77
C GLY A 24 6.07 -8.22 7.77
N ARG A 25 6.32 -9.51 7.58
CA ARG A 25 5.31 -10.54 7.79
C ARG A 25 4.97 -10.72 9.28
N GLY A 26 3.72 -11.11 9.57
CA GLY A 26 3.29 -11.42 10.94
C GLY A 26 2.75 -10.23 11.74
N THR A 27 2.57 -9.09 11.08
CA THR A 27 1.85 -7.92 11.62
C THR A 27 0.80 -7.44 10.61
N SER A 28 0.15 -6.30 10.88
CA SER A 28 -0.76 -5.70 9.91
C SER A 28 -0.02 -5.30 8.63
N THR A 29 -0.70 -5.32 7.48
CA THR A 29 -0.09 -4.98 6.18
C THR A 29 0.56 -3.60 6.21
N LEU A 30 -0.12 -2.61 6.80
CA LEU A 30 0.39 -1.23 6.88
C LEU A 30 1.61 -1.11 7.79
N ASP A 31 1.63 -1.78 8.95
CA ASP A 31 2.79 -1.77 9.83
C ASP A 31 3.99 -2.45 9.16
N GLY A 32 3.76 -3.60 8.51
CA GLY A 32 4.80 -4.32 7.79
C GLY A 32 5.39 -3.50 6.66
N LEU A 33 4.55 -2.87 5.84
CA LEU A 33 4.96 -1.98 4.76
C LEU A 33 5.74 -0.78 5.29
N SER A 34 5.27 -0.12 6.35
CA SER A 34 5.94 1.04 6.94
C SER A 34 7.34 0.71 7.43
N LEU A 35 7.49 -0.45 8.10
CA LEU A 35 8.78 -0.94 8.55
C LEU A 35 9.71 -1.27 7.38
N ALA A 36 9.20 -2.01 6.39
CA ALA A 36 9.97 -2.39 5.21
C ALA A 36 10.44 -1.17 4.40
N TRP A 37 9.59 -0.14 4.29
CA TRP A 37 9.92 1.14 3.68
C TRP A 37 11.07 1.84 4.41
N ALA A 38 10.91 2.09 5.71
CA ALA A 38 11.92 2.77 6.53
C ALA A 38 13.26 2.02 6.56
N ILE A 39 13.23 0.68 6.61
CA ILE A 39 14.43 -0.16 6.55
C ILE A 39 15.14 0.00 5.20
N THR A 40 14.39 0.04 4.10
CA THR A 40 14.94 0.22 2.75
C THR A 40 15.62 1.57 2.61
N GLU A 41 14.99 2.65 3.07
CA GLU A 41 15.57 4.00 3.08
C GLU A 41 16.86 4.06 3.93
N ALA A 42 16.84 3.46 5.11
CA ALA A 42 18.00 3.43 6.00
C ALA A 42 19.19 2.69 5.37
N LEU A 43 18.95 1.56 4.70
CA LEU A 43 20.00 0.79 4.03
C LEU A 43 20.53 1.50 2.78
N ALA A 44 19.65 2.16 2.01
CA ALA A 44 20.04 2.98 0.86
C ALA A 44 20.93 4.17 1.28
N THR A 45 20.53 4.88 2.34
CA THR A 45 21.31 5.99 2.91
C THR A 45 22.69 5.54 3.40
N ARG A 46 22.79 4.34 3.95
CA ARG A 46 24.04 3.75 4.42
C ARG A 46 24.97 3.34 3.28
N GLY A 47 24.43 3.15 2.07
CA GLY A 47 25.20 2.80 0.89
C GLY A 47 25.66 1.35 0.84
N CYS A 48 25.13 0.47 1.67
CA CYS A 48 25.42 -0.97 1.60
C CYS A 48 24.71 -1.63 0.41
N ARG A 49 25.33 -2.67 -0.17
CA ARG A 49 24.69 -3.45 -1.23
C ARG A 49 23.56 -4.27 -0.64
N THR A 50 22.33 -4.07 -1.15
CA THR A 50 21.15 -4.73 -0.60
C THR A 50 20.38 -5.42 -1.72
N LEU A 51 19.97 -6.67 -1.48
CA LEU A 51 18.95 -7.38 -2.24
C LEU A 51 17.73 -7.53 -1.35
N PHE A 52 16.62 -6.95 -1.76
CA PHE A 52 15.37 -7.03 -1.01
C PHE A 52 14.27 -7.66 -1.87
N ALA A 53 13.86 -8.89 -1.51
CA ALA A 53 12.67 -9.52 -2.04
C ALA A 53 11.46 -9.12 -1.19
N THR A 54 10.42 -8.59 -1.83
CA THR A 54 9.21 -8.14 -1.16
C THR A 54 7.98 -8.36 -2.05
N HIS A 55 6.82 -8.51 -1.42
CA HIS A 55 5.52 -8.52 -2.06
C HIS A 55 4.79 -7.17 -1.95
N TYR A 56 5.38 -6.18 -1.27
CA TYR A 56 4.85 -4.82 -1.19
C TYR A 56 5.20 -4.06 -2.47
N HIS A 57 4.20 -3.85 -3.32
CA HIS A 57 4.38 -3.12 -4.59
C HIS A 57 4.76 -1.66 -4.36
N GLU A 58 4.26 -1.06 -3.29
CA GLU A 58 4.48 0.33 -2.92
C GLU A 58 5.96 0.65 -2.69
N ILE A 59 6.75 -0.32 -2.22
CA ILE A 59 8.21 -0.13 -2.04
C ILE A 59 8.92 0.13 -3.37
N THR A 60 8.34 -0.27 -4.50
CA THR A 60 8.93 0.01 -5.81
C THR A 60 9.03 1.49 -6.14
N ASP A 61 8.20 2.34 -5.51
CA ASP A 61 8.23 3.79 -5.67
C ASP A 61 9.57 4.40 -5.17
N LEU A 62 10.23 3.72 -4.22
CA LEU A 62 11.55 4.14 -3.75
C LEU A 62 12.61 4.12 -4.86
N GLY A 63 12.44 3.26 -5.88
CA GLY A 63 13.33 3.22 -7.04
C GLY A 63 13.29 4.49 -7.91
N GLU A 64 12.20 5.25 -7.84
CA GLU A 64 12.04 6.53 -8.54
C GLU A 64 12.48 7.71 -7.67
N ARG A 65 12.41 7.56 -6.35
CA ARG A 65 12.66 8.63 -5.37
C ARG A 65 14.10 8.67 -4.86
N ILE A 66 14.75 7.51 -4.76
CA ILE A 66 16.08 7.39 -4.16
C ILE A 66 17.09 6.88 -5.20
N ALA A 67 18.10 7.71 -5.47
CA ALA A 67 19.20 7.32 -6.34
C ALA A 67 19.95 6.11 -5.75
N GLY A 68 20.20 5.10 -6.59
CA GLY A 68 20.87 3.86 -6.18
C GLY A 68 19.94 2.70 -5.87
N ILE A 69 18.63 2.91 -5.79
CA ILE A 69 17.62 1.84 -5.73
C ILE A 69 17.18 1.50 -7.15
N GLY A 70 17.15 0.21 -7.47
CA GLY A 70 16.70 -0.27 -8.77
C GLY A 70 15.72 -1.42 -8.65
N ASN A 71 14.56 -1.28 -9.26
CA ASN A 71 13.51 -2.29 -9.26
C ASN A 71 13.82 -3.44 -10.21
N ARG A 72 13.47 -4.63 -9.78
CA ARG A 72 13.56 -5.88 -10.54
C ARG A 72 12.32 -6.72 -10.24
N HIS A 73 11.87 -7.50 -11.21
CA HIS A 73 10.77 -8.45 -11.02
C HIS A 73 11.09 -9.81 -11.65
N VAL A 74 10.44 -10.84 -11.14
CA VAL A 74 10.50 -12.18 -11.75
C VAL A 74 9.62 -12.20 -12.98
N ALA A 75 10.18 -12.58 -14.12
CA ALA A 75 9.44 -12.63 -15.37
C ALA A 75 8.43 -13.78 -15.37
N VAL A 76 7.21 -13.45 -15.74
CA VAL A 76 6.10 -14.38 -15.90
C VAL A 76 5.62 -14.31 -17.34
N GLN A 77 5.25 -15.42 -17.91
CA GLN A 77 4.61 -15.50 -19.22
C GLN A 77 3.18 -16.02 -19.04
N GLU A 78 2.24 -15.24 -19.53
CA GLU A 78 0.82 -15.62 -19.57
C GLU A 78 0.53 -16.26 -20.91
N TRP A 79 -0.12 -17.42 -20.89
CA TRP A 79 -0.58 -18.13 -22.08
C TRP A 79 -1.93 -18.79 -21.77
N ASP A 80 -2.98 -18.40 -22.47
CA ASP A 80 -4.34 -18.98 -22.38
C ASP A 80 -4.79 -19.25 -20.92
N ASP A 81 -4.87 -18.19 -20.11
CA ASP A 81 -5.25 -18.29 -18.68
C ASP A 81 -4.28 -19.12 -17.81
N ARG A 82 -3.12 -19.49 -18.35
CA ARG A 82 -2.06 -20.18 -17.61
C ARG A 82 -0.87 -19.26 -17.40
N ILE A 83 -0.24 -19.39 -16.25
CA ILE A 83 0.97 -18.65 -15.91
C ILE A 83 2.15 -19.59 -15.88
N VAL A 84 3.21 -19.19 -16.56
CA VAL A 84 4.51 -19.86 -16.54
C VAL A 84 5.55 -18.93 -15.92
N PHE A 85 6.10 -19.34 -14.79
CA PHE A 85 7.22 -18.62 -14.17
C PHE A 85 8.49 -18.93 -14.95
N LEU A 86 9.09 -17.89 -15.55
CA LEU A 86 10.29 -18.07 -16.38
C LEU A 86 11.57 -18.16 -15.56
N HIS A 87 11.52 -17.96 -14.24
CA HIS A 87 12.67 -17.91 -13.34
C HIS A 87 13.78 -16.98 -13.83
N ARG A 88 13.39 -15.85 -14.43
CA ARG A 88 14.30 -14.82 -14.94
C ARG A 88 13.98 -13.50 -14.27
N ILE A 89 15.01 -12.77 -13.89
CA ILE A 89 14.89 -11.44 -13.31
C ILE A 89 14.97 -10.41 -14.44
N LYS A 90 14.00 -9.49 -14.50
CA LYS A 90 13.95 -8.37 -15.45
C LYS A 90 14.00 -7.03 -14.73
N PRO A 91 14.52 -5.98 -15.38
CA PRO A 91 14.44 -4.61 -14.86
C PRO A 91 13.00 -4.11 -14.79
N GLY A 92 12.75 -3.20 -13.83
CA GLY A 92 11.47 -2.56 -13.63
C GLY A 92 10.61 -3.23 -12.55
N SER A 93 9.52 -2.57 -12.18
CA SER A 93 8.48 -3.08 -11.28
C SER A 93 7.42 -3.86 -12.05
N THR A 94 6.54 -4.55 -11.33
CA THR A 94 5.31 -5.15 -11.84
C THR A 94 4.20 -4.89 -10.85
N ASN A 95 3.03 -4.51 -11.34
CA ASN A 95 1.83 -4.30 -10.51
C ASN A 95 0.92 -5.54 -10.50
N ARG A 96 1.36 -6.64 -11.14
CA ARG A 96 0.54 -7.83 -11.25
C ARG A 96 0.83 -8.79 -10.11
N SER A 97 -0.22 -9.15 -9.38
CA SER A 97 -0.21 -10.25 -8.43
C SER A 97 -0.78 -11.51 -9.10
N TYR A 98 -0.19 -12.65 -8.80
CA TYR A 98 -0.55 -13.93 -9.41
C TYR A 98 -1.14 -14.92 -8.39
N GLY A 99 -1.53 -14.46 -7.20
CA GLY A 99 -2.00 -15.30 -6.11
C GLY A 99 -3.17 -16.22 -6.49
N VAL A 100 -4.18 -15.68 -7.17
CA VAL A 100 -5.35 -16.45 -7.62
C VAL A 100 -4.95 -17.53 -8.64
N HIS A 101 -4.04 -17.20 -9.56
CA HIS A 101 -3.52 -18.18 -10.53
C HIS A 101 -2.67 -19.27 -9.87
N VAL A 102 -1.85 -18.91 -8.90
CA VAL A 102 -1.07 -19.88 -8.10
C VAL A 102 -2.01 -20.80 -7.31
N GLY A 103 -3.08 -20.24 -6.76
CA GLY A 103 -4.13 -21.03 -6.10
C GLY A 103 -4.76 -22.08 -7.02
N ARG A 104 -5.02 -21.71 -8.29
CA ARG A 104 -5.53 -22.64 -9.31
C ARG A 104 -4.49 -23.74 -9.61
N LEU A 105 -3.23 -23.37 -9.80
CA LEU A 105 -2.14 -24.34 -10.05
C LEU A 105 -1.93 -25.29 -8.86
N ALA A 106 -2.16 -24.81 -7.65
CA ALA A 106 -2.11 -25.62 -6.43
C ALA A 106 -3.33 -26.57 -6.26
N GLY A 107 -4.33 -26.48 -7.17
CA GLY A 107 -5.50 -27.36 -7.15
C GLY A 107 -6.63 -26.91 -6.23
N LEU A 108 -6.74 -25.63 -5.93
CA LEU A 108 -7.93 -25.10 -5.24
C LEU A 108 -9.18 -25.35 -6.09
N PRO A 109 -10.35 -25.64 -5.47
CA PRO A 109 -11.60 -25.81 -6.19
C PRO A 109 -11.94 -24.61 -7.06
N GLU A 110 -12.44 -24.84 -8.30
CA GLU A 110 -12.73 -23.77 -9.25
C GLU A 110 -13.74 -22.74 -8.68
N SER A 111 -14.72 -23.18 -7.91
CA SER A 111 -15.67 -22.28 -7.24
C SER A 111 -15.00 -21.29 -6.26
N VAL A 112 -13.91 -21.70 -5.60
CA VAL A 112 -13.11 -20.83 -4.72
C VAL A 112 -12.31 -19.85 -5.56
N ILE A 113 -11.72 -20.30 -6.66
CA ILE A 113 -10.97 -19.46 -7.60
C ILE A 113 -11.86 -18.39 -8.22
N GLU A 114 -13.04 -18.75 -8.70
CA GLU A 114 -14.01 -17.81 -9.28
C GLU A 114 -14.45 -16.77 -8.23
N ARG A 115 -14.73 -17.21 -7.01
CA ARG A 115 -15.10 -16.28 -5.93
C ARG A 115 -13.95 -15.35 -5.58
N ALA A 116 -12.71 -15.85 -5.54
CA ALA A 116 -11.53 -15.03 -5.27
C ALA A 116 -11.32 -13.95 -6.35
N LYS A 117 -11.54 -14.27 -7.63
CA LYS A 117 -11.50 -13.29 -8.72
C LYS A 117 -12.54 -12.18 -8.50
N CYS A 118 -13.81 -12.54 -8.26
CA CYS A 118 -14.86 -11.55 -8.02
C CYS A 118 -14.56 -10.64 -6.82
N VAL A 119 -13.97 -11.18 -5.76
CA VAL A 119 -13.54 -10.37 -4.60
C VAL A 119 -12.40 -9.44 -4.98
N LEU A 120 -11.40 -9.94 -5.70
CA LEU A 120 -10.26 -9.13 -6.15
C LEU A 120 -10.73 -7.96 -7.03
N ASP A 121 -11.58 -8.24 -8.02
CA ASP A 121 -12.16 -7.20 -8.90
C ASP A 121 -12.92 -6.13 -8.09
N SER A 122 -13.67 -6.54 -7.05
CA SER A 122 -14.39 -5.61 -6.19
C SER A 122 -13.46 -4.73 -5.35
N LEU A 123 -12.32 -5.27 -4.89
CA LEU A 123 -11.32 -4.52 -4.14
C LEU A 123 -10.57 -3.52 -5.04
N GLU A 124 -10.22 -3.92 -6.27
CA GLU A 124 -9.55 -3.03 -7.24
C GLU A 124 -10.43 -1.85 -7.65
N VAL A 125 -11.75 -2.05 -7.82
CA VAL A 125 -12.70 -0.96 -8.13
C VAL A 125 -12.76 0.06 -7.00
N HIS A 126 -12.68 -0.35 -5.74
CA HIS A 126 -12.67 0.59 -4.61
C HIS A 126 -11.39 1.44 -4.56
N HIS A 127 -10.27 0.91 -5.05
CA HIS A 127 -9.02 1.68 -5.15
C HIS A 127 -8.97 2.65 -6.33
N SER A 128 -9.77 2.43 -7.37
CA SER A 128 -9.76 3.24 -8.60
C SER A 128 -10.71 4.44 -8.58
N THR A 129 -11.60 4.55 -7.60
CA THR A 129 -12.60 5.64 -7.52
C THR A 129 -12.11 6.89 -6.78
N ASP A 130 -10.86 6.92 -6.31
CA ASP A 130 -10.30 8.05 -5.57
C ASP A 130 -9.44 9.01 -6.43
N ASP A 131 -9.72 9.12 -7.73
CA ASP A 131 -9.17 10.19 -8.58
C ASP A 131 -9.85 11.53 -8.23
N VAL A 132 -9.34 12.21 -7.20
CA VAL A 132 -9.64 13.63 -6.94
C VAL A 132 -8.46 14.46 -7.46
N PRO A 133 -8.71 15.49 -8.31
CA PRO A 133 -7.65 16.28 -8.93
C PRO A 133 -6.83 17.04 -7.90
N ALA A 134 -5.53 16.85 -7.96
CA ALA A 134 -4.54 17.49 -7.10
C ALA A 134 -4.50 18.99 -7.29
N VAL A 135 -4.68 19.75 -6.21
CA VAL A 135 -4.15 21.12 -6.10
C VAL A 135 -2.86 21.03 -5.26
N ALA A 136 -1.74 21.28 -5.95
CA ALA A 136 -0.41 21.16 -5.40
C ALA A 136 -0.08 22.23 -4.36
N THR A 137 0.35 21.84 -3.16
CA THR A 137 1.33 22.61 -2.36
C THR A 137 2.31 21.64 -1.72
N ALA A 138 3.58 21.87 -2.00
CA ALA A 138 4.73 20.98 -1.82
C ALA A 138 5.19 20.76 -0.35
N ARG A 139 4.28 20.45 0.58
CA ARG A 139 4.63 20.10 1.97
C ARG A 139 3.80 18.97 2.60
N ASP A 140 2.74 18.50 1.92
CA ASP A 140 1.83 17.46 2.46
C ASP A 140 1.96 16.08 1.78
N GLU A 141 2.91 15.90 0.84
CA GLU A 141 3.02 14.66 0.05
C GLU A 141 3.46 13.41 0.84
N GLN A 142 4.02 13.59 2.02
CA GLN A 142 4.47 12.44 2.83
C GLN A 142 3.35 11.76 3.65
N MET A 143 2.19 12.39 3.80
CA MET A 143 1.08 11.84 4.61
C MET A 143 0.01 11.09 3.81
N ASN A 144 -0.04 11.24 2.49
CA ASN A 144 -1.13 10.66 1.69
C ASN A 144 -0.94 9.18 1.31
N LEU A 145 0.21 8.57 1.62
CA LEU A 145 0.49 7.18 1.26
C LEU A 145 -0.20 6.15 2.18
N PHE A 146 -0.69 6.56 3.35
CA PHE A 146 -1.11 5.63 4.40
C PHE A 146 -2.45 5.93 5.07
N THR A 147 -3.15 6.98 4.69
CA THR A 147 -4.47 7.30 5.25
C THR A 147 -5.50 7.37 4.13
N GLN A 148 -6.15 6.25 3.82
CA GLN A 148 -7.54 6.35 3.40
C GLN A 148 -8.34 6.87 4.61
N TYR A 149 -8.34 8.18 4.75
CA TYR A 149 -9.27 8.85 5.63
C TYR A 149 -10.63 8.80 4.91
N VAL A 150 -11.41 7.79 5.21
CA VAL A 150 -12.83 7.82 4.86
C VAL A 150 -13.42 8.96 5.67
N GLU A 151 -13.56 10.12 5.04
CA GLU A 151 -14.22 11.26 5.70
C GLU A 151 -15.61 10.79 6.13
N HIS A 152 -15.85 10.84 7.43
CA HIS A 152 -17.16 10.50 7.96
C HIS A 152 -18.21 11.41 7.29
N PRO A 153 -19.36 10.88 6.80
CA PRO A 153 -20.38 11.69 6.09
C PRO A 153 -20.81 12.96 6.82
N ALA A 154 -20.65 12.98 8.14
CA ALA A 154 -20.87 14.15 8.98
C ALA A 154 -19.91 15.31 8.66
N MET A 155 -18.67 15.03 8.23
CA MET A 155 -17.70 16.08 7.89
C MET A 155 -18.08 16.82 6.61
N GLN A 156 -18.61 16.10 5.64
CA GLN A 156 -19.09 16.72 4.41
C GLN A 156 -20.32 17.59 4.67
N ARG A 157 -21.27 17.11 5.48
CA ARG A 157 -22.41 17.91 5.94
C ARG A 157 -21.99 19.15 6.70
N LEU A 158 -20.96 19.06 7.55
CA LEU A 158 -20.44 20.21 8.29
C LEU A 158 -19.82 21.28 7.36
N ARG A 159 -19.10 20.85 6.31
CA ARG A 159 -18.52 21.77 5.29
C ARG A 159 -19.57 22.48 4.46
N ASP A 160 -20.67 21.80 4.15
CA ASP A 160 -21.75 22.33 3.31
C ASP A 160 -22.72 23.26 4.09
N MET A 161 -22.52 23.39 5.40
CA MET A 161 -23.36 24.28 6.22
C MET A 161 -22.96 25.75 6.06
N ASP A 162 -23.89 26.59 5.61
CA ASP A 162 -23.74 28.05 5.59
C ASP A 162 -24.04 28.65 6.97
N ILE A 163 -23.08 28.55 7.89
CA ILE A 163 -23.20 28.95 9.30
C ILE A 163 -23.57 30.44 9.43
N GLU A 164 -23.14 31.29 8.46
CA GLU A 164 -23.39 32.74 8.51
C GLU A 164 -24.85 33.07 8.23
N ARG A 165 -25.61 32.18 7.58
CA ARG A 165 -27.02 32.36 7.27
C ARG A 165 -27.99 31.63 8.16
N MET A 166 -27.46 30.81 9.09
CA MET A 166 -28.28 30.03 10.01
C MET A 166 -28.65 30.83 11.26
N SER A 167 -29.89 30.67 11.70
CA SER A 167 -30.28 31.12 13.04
C SER A 167 -29.64 30.27 14.12
N PRO A 168 -29.48 30.75 15.37
CA PRO A 168 -28.91 29.98 16.46
C PRO A 168 -29.64 28.64 16.74
N MET A 169 -30.94 28.58 16.52
CA MET A 169 -31.72 27.34 16.68
C MET A 169 -31.42 26.33 15.55
N GLU A 170 -31.35 26.79 14.30
CA GLU A 170 -30.99 25.94 13.17
C GLU A 170 -29.56 25.38 13.29
N ALA A 171 -28.62 26.19 13.77
CA ALA A 171 -27.26 25.73 14.04
C ALA A 171 -27.23 24.68 15.16
N PHE A 172 -28.03 24.85 16.21
CA PHE A 172 -28.13 23.88 17.30
C PHE A 172 -28.74 22.55 16.82
N ASP A 173 -29.81 22.59 16.02
CA ASP A 173 -30.45 21.40 15.47
C ASP A 173 -29.53 20.69 14.48
N ALA A 174 -28.76 21.42 13.68
CA ALA A 174 -27.77 20.85 12.77
C ALA A 174 -26.62 20.13 13.51
N ILE A 175 -26.10 20.74 14.58
CA ILE A 175 -25.08 20.10 15.45
C ILE A 175 -25.64 18.84 16.10
N ARG A 176 -26.88 18.87 16.57
CA ARG A 176 -27.55 17.71 17.15
C ARG A 176 -27.68 16.57 16.15
N ALA A 177 -28.13 16.86 14.93
CA ALA A 177 -28.24 15.87 13.86
C ALA A 177 -26.87 15.28 13.47
N LEU A 178 -25.81 16.09 13.44
CA LEU A 178 -24.44 15.62 13.21
C LEU A 178 -23.97 14.68 14.32
N ARG A 179 -24.20 15.03 15.59
CA ARG A 179 -23.85 14.19 16.73
C ARG A 179 -24.57 12.84 16.64
N ASP A 180 -25.87 12.86 16.43
CA ASP A 180 -26.68 11.63 16.38
C ASP A 180 -26.23 10.72 15.21
N SER A 181 -25.75 11.28 14.10
CA SER A 181 -25.17 10.51 12.97
C SER A 181 -23.77 9.92 13.28
N LEU A 182 -23.06 10.41 14.29
CA LEU A 182 -21.77 9.85 14.74
C LEU A 182 -21.96 8.64 15.66
N ASP A 183 -23.10 8.56 16.36
CA ASP A 183 -23.42 7.48 17.32
C ASP A 183 -24.02 6.25 16.62
N GLU A 184 -24.40 6.34 15.32
CA GLU A 184 -25.00 5.24 14.53
C GLU A 184 -23.98 4.35 13.80
N HIS A 185 -22.66 4.60 13.96
CA HIS A 185 -21.56 3.84 13.34
C HIS A 185 -20.56 3.38 14.39
#